data_d414c54d1d1be0a5c4ce77ec14a8a00b
#
_entry.id   d414c54d1d1be0a5c4ce77ec14a8a00b
#
_cell.length_a   1.000
_cell.length_b   1.000
_cell.length_c   1.000
_cell.angle_alpha   90.00
_cell.angle_beta   90.00
_cell.angle_gamma   90.00
#
_symmetry.space_group_name_H-M   'P 1'
#
loop_
_entity.id
_entity.type
_entity.pdbx_description
1 polymer ?
#
loop_
_entity_poly.entity_id
_entity_poly.type
_entity_poly.pdbx_seq_one_letter_code
_entity_poly.pdbx_strand_id
1 'polypeptide(L)'
;MIKKIMHDPIFLAGKSEVATKEDLQVAQDLLDTLMAHRESCVGMAANMIGVRKRIIAFLDESGRAPTYTVMLNPEIIKKDGAYDTEEGCLSLLGGPRKCKRYKTIKVQYQTLDMQTRTKNFTGWTAQIIQHEIDHCNGVLI
;
A
#
# COMPACT_ATOMS: atom_id res chain seq x y z
N MET A 1 -0.05 17.37 0.55
CA MET A 1 1.26 17.89 0.09
C MET A 1 2.07 16.78 -0.57
N ILE A 2 2.57 17.01 -1.75
CA ILE A 2 3.41 16.03 -2.45
C ILE A 2 4.76 15.91 -1.74
N LYS A 3 5.17 14.68 -1.44
CA LYS A 3 6.42 14.38 -0.73
C LYS A 3 7.43 13.72 -1.65
N LYS A 4 8.72 13.83 -1.31
CA LYS A 4 9.78 13.11 -1.99
C LYS A 4 9.67 11.61 -1.74
N ILE A 5 9.96 10.82 -2.77
CA ILE A 5 10.00 9.36 -2.63
C ILE A 5 11.26 8.96 -1.86
N MET A 6 11.07 8.13 -0.83
CA MET A 6 12.14 7.56 -0.03
C MET A 6 12.81 6.41 -0.79
N HIS A 7 14.12 6.37 -0.81
CA HIS A 7 14.91 5.32 -1.49
C HIS A 7 15.88 4.58 -0.56
N ASP A 8 15.98 4.98 0.71
CA ASP A 8 16.90 4.35 1.65
C ASP A 8 16.41 2.95 2.04
N PRO A 9 17.12 1.87 1.63
CA PRO A 9 16.69 0.51 1.95
C PRO A 9 16.65 0.21 3.45
N ILE A 10 17.52 0.84 4.24
CA ILE A 10 17.55 0.64 5.69
C ILE A 10 16.27 1.19 6.30
N PHE A 11 15.85 2.39 5.89
CA PHE A 11 14.60 2.98 6.34
C PHE A 11 13.41 2.13 5.93
N LEU A 12 13.37 1.71 4.65
CA LEU A 12 12.25 0.94 4.10
C LEU A 12 12.13 -0.46 4.69
N ALA A 13 13.22 -1.03 5.22
CA ALA A 13 13.21 -2.33 5.88
C ALA A 13 12.65 -2.27 7.31
N GLY A 14 12.37 -1.08 7.85
CA GLY A 14 11.77 -0.93 9.18
C GLY A 14 10.27 -1.19 9.13
N LYS A 15 9.75 -1.85 10.18
CA LYS A 15 8.30 -2.07 10.33
C LYS A 15 7.61 -0.75 10.66
N SER A 16 6.46 -0.53 10.04
CA SER A 16 5.64 0.64 10.32
C SER A 16 4.78 0.45 11.57
N GLU A 17 4.55 1.54 12.28
CA GLU A 17 3.73 1.56 13.49
C GLU A 17 2.26 1.76 13.15
N VAL A 18 1.39 1.46 14.12
CA VAL A 18 -0.05 1.68 14.01
C VAL A 18 -0.32 3.16 13.74
N ALA A 19 -1.17 3.43 12.76
CA ALA A 19 -1.64 4.78 12.45
C ALA A 19 -2.83 5.15 13.33
N THR A 20 -2.94 6.43 13.65
CA THR A 20 -4.04 6.98 14.46
C THR A 20 -4.67 8.16 13.73
N LYS A 21 -5.71 8.76 14.32
CA LYS A 21 -6.32 9.97 13.78
C LYS A 21 -5.34 11.15 13.66
N GLU A 22 -4.24 11.10 14.38
CA GLU A 22 -3.20 12.13 14.29
C GLU A 22 -2.38 12.02 13.01
N ASP A 23 -2.49 10.89 12.31
CA ASP A 23 -1.75 10.61 11.07
C ASP A 23 -2.56 10.91 9.81
N LEU A 24 -3.72 11.57 9.92
CA LEU A 24 -4.58 11.87 8.75
C LEU A 24 -3.90 12.80 7.75
N GLN A 25 -3.03 13.70 8.20
CA GLN A 25 -2.26 14.54 7.29
C GLN A 25 -1.27 13.69 6.49
N VAL A 26 -0.66 12.69 7.11
CA VAL A 26 0.22 11.75 6.42
C VAL A 26 -0.56 10.99 5.34
N ALA A 27 -1.77 10.56 5.65
CA ALA A 27 -2.65 9.90 4.68
C ALA A 27 -2.95 10.80 3.49
N GLN A 28 -3.23 12.08 3.72
CA GLN A 28 -3.47 13.04 2.64
C GLN A 28 -2.21 13.27 1.81
N ASP A 29 -1.06 13.43 2.46
CA ASP A 29 0.22 13.61 1.76
C ASP A 29 0.56 12.39 0.89
N LEU A 30 0.26 11.19 1.39
CA LEU A 30 0.46 9.95 0.64
C LEU A 30 -0.42 9.92 -0.61
N LEU A 31 -1.69 10.27 -0.47
CA LEU A 31 -2.62 10.33 -1.59
C LEU A 31 -2.16 11.36 -2.63
N ASP A 32 -1.77 12.55 -2.19
CA ASP A 32 -1.28 13.60 -3.07
C ASP A 32 -0.05 13.15 -3.85
N THR A 33 0.87 12.45 -3.18
CA THR A 33 2.10 11.94 -3.79
C THR A 33 1.80 10.84 -4.80
N LEU A 34 0.89 9.92 -4.46
CA LEU A 34 0.47 8.86 -5.37
C LEU A 34 -0.16 9.45 -6.64
N MET A 35 -1.04 10.42 -6.50
CA MET A 35 -1.70 11.07 -7.63
C MET A 35 -0.71 11.82 -8.51
N ALA A 36 0.32 12.41 -7.93
CA ALA A 36 1.39 13.07 -8.68
C ALA A 36 2.22 12.07 -9.50
N HIS A 37 2.26 10.80 -9.12
CA HIS A 37 2.97 9.73 -9.81
C HIS A 37 2.04 8.75 -10.53
N ARG A 38 0.80 9.14 -10.80
CA ARG A 38 -0.24 8.24 -11.34
C ARG A 38 0.11 7.58 -12.67
N GLU A 39 1.00 8.16 -13.45
CA GLU A 39 1.41 7.59 -14.74
C GLU A 39 2.37 6.40 -14.58
N SER A 40 3.03 6.27 -13.44
CA SER A 40 4.03 5.23 -13.19
C SER A 40 3.77 4.40 -11.94
N CYS A 41 2.77 4.74 -11.15
CA CYS A 41 2.53 4.13 -9.86
C CYS A 41 1.04 4.02 -9.56
N VAL A 42 0.61 2.85 -9.07
CA VAL A 42 -0.80 2.56 -8.75
C VAL A 42 -1.04 2.36 -7.26
N GLY A 43 0.01 2.37 -6.45
CA GLY A 43 -0.10 2.23 -5.00
C GLY A 43 1.16 2.72 -4.29
N MET A 44 1.00 3.13 -3.04
CA MET A 44 2.08 3.57 -2.16
C MET A 44 1.77 3.23 -0.71
N ALA A 45 2.82 3.01 0.07
CA ALA A 45 2.75 2.94 1.53
C ALA A 45 3.45 4.17 2.12
N ALA A 46 3.08 4.56 3.35
CA ALA A 46 3.58 5.77 3.97
C ALA A 46 5.10 5.79 4.16
N ASN A 47 5.76 4.62 4.31
CA ASN A 47 7.21 4.59 4.41
C ASN A 47 7.89 5.08 3.13
N MET A 48 7.21 5.00 1.98
CA MET A 48 7.73 5.51 0.70
C MET A 48 7.80 7.04 0.66
N ILE A 49 7.14 7.73 1.57
CA ILE A 49 7.26 9.18 1.76
C ILE A 49 7.94 9.55 3.08
N GLY A 50 8.67 8.61 3.67
CA GLY A 50 9.49 8.85 4.85
C GLY A 50 8.78 8.76 6.19
N VAL A 51 7.61 8.14 6.26
CA VAL A 51 6.84 8.00 7.50
C VAL A 51 6.50 6.54 7.75
N ARG A 52 7.01 5.97 8.86
CA ARG A 52 6.75 4.57 9.22
C ARG A 52 5.43 4.44 9.99
N LYS A 53 4.33 4.64 9.26
CA LYS A 53 2.97 4.42 9.75
C LYS A 53 2.24 3.48 8.80
N ARG A 54 1.38 2.63 9.35
CA ARG A 54 0.64 1.64 8.57
C ARG A 54 -0.50 2.31 7.81
N ILE A 55 -0.14 2.99 6.72
CA ILE A 55 -1.08 3.68 5.83
C ILE A 55 -0.69 3.30 4.41
N ILE A 56 -1.67 2.90 3.62
CA ILE A 56 -1.49 2.65 2.19
C ILE A 56 -2.51 3.45 1.40
N ALA A 57 -2.16 3.78 0.17
CA ALA A 57 -3.06 4.38 -0.81
C ALA A 57 -2.89 3.63 -2.13
N PHE A 58 -3.98 3.42 -2.84
CA PHE A 58 -3.93 2.67 -4.10
C PHE A 58 -5.10 3.03 -5.00
N LEU A 59 -4.94 2.74 -6.30
CA LEU A 59 -6.01 2.86 -7.28
C LEU A 59 -6.85 1.58 -7.23
N ASP A 60 -8.09 1.71 -6.79
CA ASP A 60 -9.05 0.62 -6.72
C ASP A 60 -9.86 0.57 -8.01
N GLU A 61 -9.66 -0.46 -8.80
CA GLU A 61 -10.36 -0.69 -10.06
C GLU A 61 -11.44 -1.77 -9.95
N SER A 62 -11.77 -2.21 -8.73
CA SER A 62 -12.76 -3.27 -8.50
C SER A 62 -14.22 -2.82 -8.66
N GLY A 63 -14.46 -1.51 -8.66
CA GLY A 63 -15.80 -0.94 -8.84
C GLY A 63 -16.09 -0.53 -10.28
N ARG A 64 -17.18 0.23 -10.49
CA ARG A 64 -17.59 0.71 -11.81
C ARG A 64 -16.61 1.69 -12.42
N ALA A 65 -15.96 2.51 -11.58
CA ALA A 65 -14.96 3.47 -12.00
C ALA A 65 -13.75 3.36 -11.07
N PRO A 66 -12.53 3.58 -11.59
CA PRO A 66 -11.34 3.61 -10.76
C PRO A 66 -11.45 4.72 -9.70
N THR A 67 -11.10 4.39 -8.45
CA THR A 67 -11.07 5.34 -7.34
C THR A 67 -9.80 5.19 -6.55
N TYR A 68 -9.24 6.31 -6.06
CA TYR A 68 -8.13 6.26 -5.12
C TYR A 68 -8.67 6.01 -3.72
N THR A 69 -8.13 5.00 -3.07
CA THR A 69 -8.56 4.55 -1.74
C THR A 69 -7.39 4.61 -0.77
N VAL A 70 -7.64 5.06 0.44
CA VAL A 70 -6.68 5.08 1.54
C VAL A 70 -7.13 4.09 2.61
N MET A 71 -6.20 3.29 3.12
CA MET A 71 -6.45 2.38 4.24
C MET A 71 -5.45 2.65 5.35
N LEU A 72 -5.95 2.78 6.58
CA LEU A 72 -5.15 2.83 7.79
C LEU A 72 -5.14 1.44 8.41
N ASN A 73 -3.97 1.03 8.89
CA ASN A 73 -3.79 -0.25 9.59
C ASN A 73 -4.34 -1.45 8.83
N PRO A 74 -4.02 -1.59 7.53
CA PRO A 74 -4.52 -2.72 6.76
C PRO A 74 -3.88 -4.02 7.23
N GLU A 75 -4.71 -5.06 7.32
CA GLU A 75 -4.28 -6.39 7.71
C GLU A 75 -4.98 -7.43 6.84
N ILE A 76 -4.21 -8.36 6.27
CA ILE A 76 -4.76 -9.47 5.50
C ILE A 76 -5.17 -10.55 6.49
N ILE A 77 -6.47 -10.78 6.63
CA ILE A 77 -7.02 -11.76 7.58
C ILE A 77 -7.35 -13.10 6.91
N LYS A 78 -7.40 -13.15 5.59
CA LYS A 78 -7.59 -14.37 4.81
C LYS A 78 -6.98 -14.19 3.44
N LYS A 79 -6.39 -15.26 2.90
CA LYS A 79 -5.77 -15.24 1.57
C LYS A 79 -5.90 -16.62 0.93
N ASP A 80 -6.05 -16.66 -0.40
CA ASP A 80 -6.22 -17.88 -1.16
C ASP A 80 -5.71 -17.72 -2.59
N GLY A 81 -5.28 -18.84 -3.19
CA GLY A 81 -4.83 -18.87 -4.58
C GLY A 81 -3.43 -18.33 -4.80
N ALA A 82 -2.43 -18.94 -4.14
CA ALA A 82 -1.03 -18.51 -4.27
C ALA A 82 -0.52 -18.60 -5.71
N TYR A 83 0.26 -17.61 -6.13
CA TYR A 83 0.96 -17.60 -7.41
C TYR A 83 2.27 -16.81 -7.29
N ASP A 84 3.22 -17.10 -8.17
CA ASP A 84 4.49 -16.38 -8.23
C ASP A 84 4.42 -15.31 -9.33
N THR A 85 5.01 -14.16 -9.07
CA THR A 85 5.04 -13.04 -10.00
C THR A 85 6.28 -12.18 -9.76
N GLU A 86 6.41 -11.11 -10.53
CA GLU A 86 7.45 -10.12 -10.35
C GLU A 86 6.80 -8.74 -10.24
N GLU A 87 7.33 -7.91 -9.35
CA GLU A 87 6.81 -6.56 -9.12
C GLU A 87 7.95 -5.55 -8.99
N GLY A 88 7.68 -4.33 -9.46
CA GLY A 88 8.58 -3.19 -9.26
C GLY A 88 7.99 -2.22 -8.25
N CYS A 89 8.86 -1.40 -7.66
CA CYS A 89 8.47 -0.37 -6.72
C CYS A 89 9.24 0.92 -7.01
N LEU A 90 8.53 2.05 -6.93
CA LEU A 90 9.12 3.37 -7.18
C LEU A 90 10.25 3.70 -6.19
N SER A 91 10.14 3.22 -4.94
CA SER A 91 11.17 3.44 -3.90
C SER A 91 12.37 2.51 -4.04
N LEU A 92 12.21 1.35 -4.69
CA LEU A 92 13.27 0.34 -4.78
C LEU A 92 13.85 0.32 -6.19
N LEU A 93 15.09 0.75 -6.31
CA LEU A 93 15.82 0.78 -7.57
C LEU A 93 16.38 -0.62 -7.87
N GLY A 94 16.66 -0.90 -9.14
CA GLY A 94 17.26 -2.16 -9.56
C GLY A 94 16.33 -3.12 -10.30
N GLY A 95 15.12 -2.68 -10.60
CA GLY A 95 14.17 -3.42 -11.43
C GLY A 95 13.24 -4.33 -10.62
N PRO A 96 12.39 -5.13 -11.33
CA PRO A 96 11.41 -5.99 -10.69
C PRO A 96 12.02 -7.07 -9.82
N ARG A 97 11.30 -7.43 -8.76
CA ARG A 97 11.66 -8.50 -7.82
C ARG A 97 10.61 -9.60 -7.83
N LYS A 98 11.06 -10.83 -7.66
CA LYS A 98 10.15 -11.99 -7.55
C LYS A 98 9.45 -11.97 -6.21
N CYS A 99 8.16 -12.31 -6.22
CA CYS A 99 7.37 -12.40 -5.00
C CYS A 99 6.22 -13.40 -5.16
N LYS A 100 5.68 -13.83 -4.03
CA LYS A 100 4.47 -14.64 -3.97
C LYS A 100 3.29 -13.73 -3.66
N ARG A 101 2.18 -13.92 -4.40
CA ARG A 101 0.93 -13.19 -4.20
C ARG A 101 -0.24 -14.16 -4.13
N TYR A 102 -1.39 -13.66 -3.72
CA TYR A 102 -2.63 -14.43 -3.61
C TYR A 102 -3.70 -13.80 -4.48
N LYS A 103 -4.47 -14.65 -5.18
CA LYS A 103 -5.51 -14.18 -6.11
C LYS A 103 -6.67 -13.51 -5.39
N THR A 104 -6.97 -13.96 -4.17
CA THR A 104 -8.06 -13.42 -3.35
C THR A 104 -7.55 -13.16 -1.95
N ILE A 105 -7.89 -11.98 -1.42
CA ILE A 105 -7.55 -11.60 -0.05
C ILE A 105 -8.76 -10.98 0.64
N LYS A 106 -8.80 -11.12 1.96
CA LYS A 106 -9.75 -10.42 2.81
C LYS A 106 -8.96 -9.48 3.71
N VAL A 107 -9.26 -8.20 3.64
CA VAL A 107 -8.51 -7.15 4.34
C VAL A 107 -9.40 -6.50 5.38
N GLN A 108 -8.88 -6.41 6.61
CA GLN A 108 -9.45 -5.59 7.65
C GLN A 108 -8.64 -4.31 7.73
N TYR A 109 -9.30 -3.16 7.74
CA TYR A 109 -8.62 -1.86 7.72
C TYR A 109 -9.50 -0.80 8.38
N GLN A 110 -8.93 0.38 8.60
CA GLN A 110 -9.65 1.53 9.09
C GLN A 110 -9.76 2.59 7.99
N THR A 111 -10.93 3.23 7.93
CA THR A 111 -11.18 4.37 7.04
C THR A 111 -10.56 5.64 7.63
N LEU A 112 -10.60 6.74 6.86
CA LEU A 112 -10.16 8.05 7.35
C LEU A 112 -10.98 8.54 8.54
N ASP A 113 -12.22 8.02 8.70
CA ASP A 113 -13.07 8.29 9.87
C ASP A 113 -12.78 7.34 11.03
N MET A 114 -11.70 6.56 10.95
CA MET A 114 -11.29 5.57 11.95
C MET A 114 -12.32 4.46 12.18
N GLN A 115 -13.16 4.18 11.19
CA GLN A 115 -14.11 3.08 11.24
C GLN A 115 -13.45 1.82 10.69
N THR A 116 -13.61 0.70 11.41
CA THR A 116 -13.09 -0.60 10.96
C THR A 116 -13.99 -1.17 9.87
N ARG A 117 -13.39 -1.60 8.78
CA ARG A 117 -14.06 -2.25 7.64
C ARG A 117 -13.35 -3.54 7.29
N THR A 118 -14.09 -4.46 6.71
CA THR A 118 -13.55 -5.71 6.17
C THR A 118 -14.07 -5.87 4.76
N LYS A 119 -13.16 -6.12 3.80
CA LYS A 119 -13.52 -6.23 2.39
C LYS A 119 -12.67 -7.27 1.68
N ASN A 120 -13.28 -7.97 0.73
CA ASN A 120 -12.59 -8.90 -0.14
C ASN A 120 -12.10 -8.19 -1.40
N PHE A 121 -10.90 -8.56 -1.85
CA PHE A 121 -10.33 -8.08 -3.10
C PHE A 121 -9.79 -9.25 -3.89
N THR A 122 -9.81 -9.13 -5.21
CA THR A 122 -9.31 -10.16 -6.13
C THR A 122 -8.44 -9.52 -7.21
N GLY A 123 -7.66 -10.35 -7.91
CA GLY A 123 -6.92 -9.95 -9.10
C GLY A 123 -5.91 -8.85 -8.87
N TRP A 124 -5.86 -7.89 -9.79
CA TRP A 124 -4.87 -6.82 -9.79
C TRP A 124 -4.97 -5.92 -8.55
N THR A 125 -6.18 -5.54 -8.14
CA THR A 125 -6.36 -4.72 -6.93
C THR A 125 -5.83 -5.44 -5.68
N ALA A 126 -6.10 -6.75 -5.57
CA ALA A 126 -5.56 -7.55 -4.47
C ALA A 126 -4.03 -7.60 -4.50
N GLN A 127 -3.44 -7.68 -5.68
CA GLN A 127 -1.98 -7.68 -5.84
C GLN A 127 -1.36 -6.37 -5.36
N ILE A 128 -1.94 -5.24 -5.74
CA ILE A 128 -1.48 -3.91 -5.32
C ILE A 128 -1.53 -3.79 -3.79
N ILE A 129 -2.64 -4.17 -3.18
CA ILE A 129 -2.81 -4.08 -1.72
C ILE A 129 -1.76 -4.92 -0.99
N GLN A 130 -1.52 -6.14 -1.45
CA GLN A 130 -0.50 -7.03 -0.86
C GLN A 130 0.89 -6.41 -0.92
N HIS A 131 1.24 -5.82 -2.06
CA HIS A 131 2.53 -5.14 -2.24
C HIS A 131 2.70 -4.01 -1.22
N GLU A 132 1.67 -3.15 -1.06
CA GLU A 132 1.75 -2.02 -0.14
C GLU A 132 1.76 -2.46 1.33
N ILE A 133 1.03 -3.52 1.69
CA ILE A 133 1.08 -4.08 3.04
C ILE A 133 2.47 -4.65 3.34
N ASP A 134 3.12 -5.27 2.37
CA ASP A 134 4.51 -5.73 2.53
C ASP A 134 5.42 -4.57 2.92
N HIS A 135 5.26 -3.40 2.29
CA HIS A 135 6.02 -2.22 2.67
C HIS A 135 5.77 -1.81 4.13
N CYS A 136 4.53 -1.90 4.61
CA CYS A 136 4.21 -1.64 6.01
C CYS A 136 4.95 -2.60 6.95
N ASN A 137 5.23 -3.81 6.50
CA ASN A 137 5.93 -4.83 7.27
C ASN A 137 7.46 -4.79 7.08
N GLY A 138 7.96 -3.82 6.33
CA GLY A 138 9.39 -3.66 6.07
C GLY A 138 9.95 -4.62 5.03
N VAL A 139 9.09 -5.22 4.21
CA VAL A 139 9.51 -6.13 3.13
C VAL A 139 9.91 -5.32 1.92
N LEU A 140 11.13 -5.54 1.43
CA LEU A 140 11.67 -4.85 0.25
C LEU A 140 11.27 -5.60 -1.02
N ILE A 141 10.17 -5.14 -1.62
CA ILE A 141 9.59 -5.81 -2.79
C ILE A 141 9.34 -4.82 -3.92
#